data_4a91d3ff252324c3c1f8fa6af03ea39a
#
_entry.id   4a91d3ff252324c3c1f8fa6af03ea39a
#
_cell.length_a   1.000
_cell.length_b   1.000
_cell.length_c   1.000
_cell.angle_alpha   90.00
_cell.angle_beta   90.00
_cell.angle_gamma   90.00
#
_symmetry.space_group_name_H-M   'P 1'
#
loop_
_entity.id
_entity.type
_entity.pdbx_description
1 polymer ?
#
loop_
_entity_poly.entity_id
_entity_poly.type
_entity_poly.pdbx_seq_one_letter_code
_entity_poly.pdbx_strand_id
1 'polypeptide(L)'
;MSSHKYFTLLLLLSFLLAACSPSSVAPYPTYDPFAPVNGTAVVPPPVQTGIVAVTTKTPTGPTPTRAPISVAIPAHVSNSLYITPTPDAPHPLPAPNQAGNQYTIQAGDTLGIISQKFGVSLQALMQANGLNESSIISAGSILNIPPITADSNSGSNHKIIPDSELVYGPASIQFDLDAYLKSRNGYLSNYVHDLDGENLTGAQIIMRVAQDYSVNPRLLVALIEYESGWVTNPLPNNVDYPLGNFDANRAGLYHQAAWAANNLNRGYYLWRANALSTLSLSDNTYVSLAPTINAGTAGVQYFFSKLDDRATWDTDVSTLGFFQTYSLLFGFPFDYSIASLVPSNLTQPPMQLPFADGVTWSFTGGPHGGWDDGSAWAAIDFAPPGPGGGCVISDAWVVAVANGWIVRAENGAVIQDLDNDGYEQTGWNVLYMHVASQDRVEPNTYVYTGEAIGHPSCEGGVSNATHLHLARKYNGEWIPADGNIPYNLDGWVSSGNGTEYDGFLTRGTAVLSAEEGVLVGVNQISR
;
A
#
# COMPACT_ATOMS: atom_id res chain seq x y z
N MET A 1 -18.17 43.75 -72.70
CA MET A 1 -17.50 43.13 -73.92
C MET A 1 -16.43 42.21 -73.36
N SER A 2 -16.56 40.94 -73.82
CA SER A 2 -15.53 39.89 -73.96
C SER A 2 -14.62 39.55 -72.82
N SER A 3 -14.90 38.51 -71.99
CA SER A 3 -14.58 37.09 -72.17
C SER A 3 -13.10 36.83 -72.48
N HIS A 4 -12.43 36.09 -71.57
CA HIS A 4 -11.67 34.91 -71.97
C HIS A 4 -11.36 34.03 -70.71
N LYS A 5 -11.79 32.76 -70.85
CA LYS A 5 -11.53 31.63 -69.98
C LYS A 5 -10.08 31.16 -70.12
N TYR A 6 -9.39 30.83 -69.04
CA TYR A 6 -8.30 29.85 -69.11
C TYR A 6 -8.52 28.76 -68.05
N PHE A 7 -8.75 27.59 -68.62
CA PHE A 7 -8.80 26.30 -67.96
C PHE A 7 -7.35 25.87 -67.72
N THR A 8 -6.93 25.73 -66.49
CA THR A 8 -5.64 25.10 -66.14
C THR A 8 -5.89 23.83 -65.40
N LEU A 9 -5.56 22.72 -66.04
CA LEU A 9 -5.59 21.35 -65.58
C LEU A 9 -4.56 21.17 -64.42
N LEU A 10 -4.99 20.91 -63.19
CA LEU A 10 -4.10 20.54 -62.12
C LEU A 10 -4.09 19.02 -61.98
N LEU A 11 -2.94 18.42 -62.33
CA LEU A 11 -2.64 17.02 -62.06
C LEU A 11 -2.60 16.79 -60.55
N LEU A 12 -3.49 15.95 -60.03
CA LEU A 12 -3.44 15.39 -58.69
C LEU A 12 -2.35 14.33 -58.64
N LEU A 13 -1.22 14.69 -58.05
CA LEU A 13 -0.19 13.74 -57.61
C LEU A 13 -0.58 13.28 -56.22
N SER A 14 -1.20 12.11 -56.09
CA SER A 14 -1.49 11.45 -54.81
C SER A 14 -0.20 10.90 -54.21
N PHE A 15 0.41 11.64 -53.31
CA PHE A 15 1.38 11.11 -52.38
C PHE A 15 0.63 10.33 -51.30
N LEU A 16 0.76 9.02 -51.30
CA LEU A 16 0.45 8.14 -50.17
C LEU A 16 1.48 8.42 -49.06
N LEU A 17 1.17 9.34 -48.18
CA LEU A 17 1.78 9.44 -46.86
C LEU A 17 1.18 8.31 -46.01
N ALA A 18 1.92 7.23 -45.83
CA ALA A 18 1.69 6.31 -44.78
C ALA A 18 1.92 7.08 -43.46
N ALA A 19 0.85 7.60 -42.88
CA ALA A 19 0.86 8.10 -41.53
C ALA A 19 1.02 6.88 -40.61
N CYS A 20 2.22 6.69 -40.05
CA CYS A 20 2.36 5.93 -38.82
C CYS A 20 1.50 6.66 -37.74
N SER A 21 0.35 6.12 -37.45
CA SER A 21 -0.41 6.52 -36.28
C SER A 21 0.45 6.18 -35.07
N PRO A 22 0.75 7.13 -34.18
CA PRO A 22 1.30 6.76 -32.88
C PRO A 22 0.27 5.84 -32.25
N SER A 23 0.71 4.66 -31.81
CA SER A 23 -0.06 3.79 -30.95
C SER A 23 -0.56 4.65 -29.80
N SER A 24 -1.87 4.82 -29.71
CA SER A 24 -2.48 5.40 -28.51
C SER A 24 -2.17 4.42 -27.38
N VAL A 25 -1.16 4.73 -26.58
CA VAL A 25 -1.01 4.13 -25.27
C VAL A 25 -2.30 4.52 -24.56
N ALA A 26 -3.15 3.54 -24.30
CA ALA A 26 -4.34 3.75 -23.50
C ALA A 26 -3.88 4.38 -22.17
N PRO A 27 -4.57 5.42 -21.68
CA PRO A 27 -4.27 5.92 -20.34
C PRO A 27 -4.36 4.73 -19.39
N TYR A 28 -3.36 4.57 -18.54
CA TYR A 28 -3.39 3.57 -17.47
C TYR A 28 -4.76 3.68 -16.79
N PRO A 29 -5.52 2.59 -16.66
CA PRO A 29 -6.79 2.65 -15.98
C PRO A 29 -6.50 3.19 -14.58
N THR A 30 -7.15 4.28 -14.22
CA THR A 30 -7.23 4.72 -12.82
C THR A 30 -7.74 3.51 -12.05
N TYR A 31 -6.89 2.98 -11.19
CA TYR A 31 -7.15 1.84 -10.37
C TYR A 31 -8.45 2.04 -9.59
N ASP A 32 -9.46 1.26 -9.92
CA ASP A 32 -10.64 1.05 -9.09
C ASP A 32 -10.49 -0.34 -8.45
N PRO A 33 -10.10 -0.43 -7.17
CA PRO A 33 -9.95 -1.71 -6.48
C PRO A 33 -11.27 -2.51 -6.41
N PHE A 34 -12.37 -1.95 -6.89
CA PHE A 34 -13.72 -2.43 -6.71
C PHE A 34 -14.48 -2.65 -8.03
N ALA A 35 -13.82 -2.55 -9.18
CA ALA A 35 -14.45 -2.86 -10.45
C ALA A 35 -14.78 -4.37 -10.51
N PRO A 36 -16.03 -4.77 -10.78
CA PRO A 36 -16.38 -6.18 -10.88
C PRO A 36 -15.60 -6.83 -12.02
N VAL A 37 -14.88 -7.91 -11.72
CA VAL A 37 -14.17 -8.71 -12.71
C VAL A 37 -15.20 -9.52 -13.52
N ASN A 38 -15.77 -8.91 -14.56
CA ASN A 38 -16.61 -9.59 -15.53
C ASN A 38 -15.73 -10.31 -16.56
N GLY A 39 -15.04 -11.36 -16.13
CA GLY A 39 -14.31 -12.27 -17.00
C GLY A 39 -14.86 -13.68 -16.84
N THR A 40 -15.67 -14.15 -17.78
CA THR A 40 -15.94 -15.58 -17.93
C THR A 40 -14.62 -16.29 -18.23
N ALA A 41 -14.15 -17.11 -17.29
CA ALA A 41 -12.97 -17.93 -17.46
C ALA A 41 -13.11 -18.83 -18.70
N VAL A 42 -12.35 -18.59 -19.73
CA VAL A 42 -12.19 -19.52 -20.86
C VAL A 42 -11.10 -20.51 -20.45
N VAL A 43 -11.52 -21.73 -20.09
CA VAL A 43 -10.61 -22.83 -19.81
C VAL A 43 -9.96 -23.30 -21.11
N PRO A 44 -8.67 -23.09 -21.36
CA PRO A 44 -7.98 -23.69 -22.50
C PRO A 44 -7.77 -25.20 -22.25
N PRO A 45 -7.65 -26.02 -23.33
CA PRO A 45 -7.41 -27.46 -23.20
C PRO A 45 -6.03 -27.71 -22.55
N PRO A 46 -5.88 -28.81 -21.79
CA PRO A 46 -4.68 -29.08 -21.03
C PRO A 46 -3.46 -29.29 -21.94
N VAL A 47 -2.47 -28.43 -21.79
CA VAL A 47 -1.12 -28.65 -22.32
C VAL A 47 -0.41 -29.58 -21.35
N GLN A 48 -0.07 -30.81 -21.75
CA GLN A 48 0.78 -31.70 -20.98
C GLN A 48 2.20 -31.13 -20.93
N THR A 49 2.47 -30.28 -19.95
CA THR A 49 3.85 -29.96 -19.51
C THR A 49 4.17 -30.90 -18.37
N GLY A 50 5.36 -31.48 -18.42
CA GLY A 50 5.80 -32.45 -17.40
C GLY A 50 5.75 -31.82 -16.01
N ILE A 51 4.87 -32.32 -15.15
CA ILE A 51 4.72 -31.91 -13.76
C ILE A 51 6.03 -32.26 -13.06
N VAL A 52 6.83 -31.26 -12.70
CA VAL A 52 7.87 -31.43 -11.68
C VAL A 52 7.11 -31.59 -10.37
N ALA A 53 6.97 -32.84 -9.90
CA ALA A 53 6.34 -33.12 -8.63
C ALA A 53 7.17 -32.44 -7.54
N VAL A 54 6.63 -31.34 -6.95
CA VAL A 54 7.12 -30.85 -5.67
C VAL A 54 6.85 -31.97 -4.68
N THR A 55 7.93 -32.65 -4.24
CA THR A 55 7.80 -33.64 -3.19
C THR A 55 7.41 -32.90 -1.93
N THR A 56 6.13 -32.95 -1.56
CA THR A 56 5.70 -32.62 -0.21
C THR A 56 6.44 -33.58 0.73
N LYS A 57 7.54 -33.10 1.30
CA LYS A 57 8.19 -33.84 2.39
C LYS A 57 7.20 -33.81 3.55
N THR A 58 6.55 -34.94 3.79
CA THR A 58 5.80 -35.11 5.03
C THR A 58 6.76 -34.83 6.18
N PRO A 59 6.48 -33.86 7.07
CA PRO A 59 7.35 -33.52 8.17
C PRO A 59 7.64 -34.77 8.98
N THR A 60 8.92 -35.18 9.07
CA THR A 60 9.31 -36.37 9.83
C THR A 60 9.63 -36.07 11.29
N GLY A 61 9.37 -34.86 11.74
CA GLY A 61 9.59 -34.38 13.11
C GLY A 61 8.30 -33.88 13.78
N PRO A 62 8.32 -33.71 15.11
CA PRO A 62 7.23 -33.08 15.80
C PRO A 62 7.06 -31.63 15.29
N THR A 63 5.81 -31.21 15.09
CA THR A 63 5.50 -29.81 14.76
C THR A 63 6.12 -28.90 15.82
N PRO A 64 6.85 -27.85 15.43
CA PRO A 64 7.42 -26.91 16.39
C PRO A 64 6.34 -26.31 17.29
N THR A 65 6.68 -26.07 18.54
CA THR A 65 5.81 -25.35 19.48
C THR A 65 5.94 -23.85 19.16
N ARG A 66 4.83 -23.12 19.24
CA ARG A 66 4.84 -21.66 19.08
C ARG A 66 5.76 -21.01 20.12
N ALA A 67 6.55 -20.05 19.69
CA ALA A 67 7.40 -19.24 20.55
C ALA A 67 6.56 -18.25 21.41
N PRO A 68 7.05 -17.81 22.57
CA PRO A 68 6.42 -16.71 23.28
C PRO A 68 6.61 -15.39 22.50
N ILE A 69 5.63 -14.48 22.63
CA ILE A 69 5.72 -13.14 22.03
C ILE A 69 6.98 -12.44 22.58
N SER A 70 7.85 -11.97 21.68
CA SER A 70 9.12 -11.34 22.03
C SER A 70 9.00 -9.85 22.35
N VAL A 71 7.91 -9.20 21.97
CA VAL A 71 7.66 -7.78 22.17
C VAL A 71 6.85 -7.57 23.44
N ALA A 72 7.27 -6.62 24.28
CA ALA A 72 6.49 -6.22 25.44
C ALA A 72 5.21 -5.49 24.98
N ILE A 73 4.04 -6.09 25.24
CA ILE A 73 2.76 -5.47 24.98
C ILE A 73 2.49 -4.44 26.08
N PRO A 74 2.25 -3.16 25.76
CA PRO A 74 1.98 -2.13 26.75
C PRO A 74 0.73 -2.46 27.57
N ALA A 75 0.83 -2.37 28.87
CA ALA A 75 -0.35 -2.38 29.75
C ALA A 75 -0.95 -0.98 29.79
N HIS A 76 -2.22 -0.84 29.44
CA HIS A 76 -2.94 0.43 29.55
C HIS A 76 -2.99 0.87 31.03
N VAL A 77 -2.43 2.04 31.36
CA VAL A 77 -2.20 2.48 32.75
C VAL A 77 -2.87 3.82 33.08
N SER A 78 -3.19 4.66 32.10
CA SER A 78 -3.62 6.04 32.33
C SER A 78 -5.11 6.26 32.10
N ASN A 79 -5.74 6.99 33.04
CA ASN A 79 -7.11 7.52 32.90
C ASN A 79 -7.10 9.03 32.60
N SER A 80 -5.96 9.64 32.26
CA SER A 80 -5.88 11.09 32.05
C SER A 80 -6.10 11.46 30.59
N LEU A 81 -7.16 12.19 30.32
CA LEU A 81 -7.47 12.75 28.99
C LEU A 81 -6.68 14.04 28.67
N TYR A 82 -5.88 14.54 29.61
CA TYR A 82 -5.25 15.86 29.53
C TYR A 82 -3.73 15.83 29.45
N ILE A 83 -3.13 14.65 29.27
CA ILE A 83 -1.68 14.53 29.11
C ILE A 83 -1.32 15.01 27.69
N THR A 84 -0.40 15.97 27.60
CA THR A 84 0.15 16.42 26.31
C THR A 84 1.37 15.56 25.98
N PRO A 85 1.41 14.90 24.81
CA PRO A 85 2.57 14.11 24.42
C PRO A 85 3.82 15.00 24.25
N THR A 86 4.99 14.46 24.64
CA THR A 86 6.27 15.13 24.44
C THR A 86 6.58 15.21 22.94
N PRO A 87 6.92 16.39 22.38
CA PRO A 87 7.37 16.52 21.01
C PRO A 87 8.62 15.65 20.75
N ASP A 88 8.73 15.13 19.53
CA ASP A 88 9.93 14.41 19.09
C ASP A 88 11.09 15.37 18.75
N ALA A 89 12.28 14.82 18.60
CA ALA A 89 13.36 15.56 17.98
C ALA A 89 12.94 15.96 16.55
N PRO A 90 13.38 17.15 16.05
CA PRO A 90 12.99 17.58 14.73
C PRO A 90 13.33 16.56 13.65
N HIS A 91 12.32 16.09 12.93
CA HIS A 91 12.46 15.20 11.79
C HIS A 91 13.11 15.96 10.62
N PRO A 92 14.04 15.36 9.87
CA PRO A 92 14.62 15.99 8.69
C PRO A 92 13.56 16.04 7.58
N LEU A 93 12.86 17.16 7.49
CA LEU A 93 11.94 17.40 6.38
C LEU A 93 12.73 17.63 5.09
N PRO A 94 12.17 17.27 3.92
CA PRO A 94 12.71 17.70 2.65
C PRO A 94 12.96 19.21 2.71
N ALA A 95 14.18 19.63 2.37
CA ALA A 95 14.50 21.05 2.39
C ALA A 95 13.53 21.79 1.47
N PRO A 96 12.83 22.84 1.95
CA PRO A 96 12.00 23.64 1.07
C PRO A 96 12.86 24.11 -0.11
N ASN A 97 12.32 24.02 -1.32
CA ASN A 97 13.03 24.51 -2.50
C ASN A 97 13.13 26.03 -2.47
N GLN A 98 14.09 26.56 -1.71
CA GLN A 98 14.25 28.01 -1.50
C GLN A 98 14.79 28.75 -2.73
N ALA A 99 15.36 28.04 -3.71
CA ALA A 99 16.07 28.66 -4.83
C ALA A 99 15.29 28.62 -6.17
N GLY A 100 14.18 27.91 -6.24
CA GLY A 100 13.55 27.57 -7.51
C GLY A 100 14.47 26.66 -8.35
N ASN A 101 13.98 25.51 -8.76
CA ASN A 101 14.75 24.54 -9.56
C ASN A 101 14.01 24.25 -10.86
N GLN A 102 14.73 23.71 -11.83
CA GLN A 102 14.13 23.11 -13.01
C GLN A 102 14.11 21.59 -12.83
N TYR A 103 13.00 20.98 -13.21
CA TYR A 103 12.81 19.54 -13.20
C TYR A 103 12.49 19.05 -14.59
N THR A 104 13.20 18.02 -15.06
CA THR A 104 12.87 17.33 -16.30
C THR A 104 11.84 16.26 -16.00
N ILE A 105 10.65 16.41 -16.56
CA ILE A 105 9.51 15.49 -16.37
C ILE A 105 9.91 14.09 -16.82
N GLN A 106 9.67 13.11 -16.00
CA GLN A 106 9.90 11.69 -16.29
C GLN A 106 8.64 11.04 -16.85
N ALA A 107 8.79 9.86 -17.45
CA ALA A 107 7.64 9.06 -17.85
C ALA A 107 6.84 8.63 -16.60
N GLY A 108 5.52 8.80 -16.63
CA GLY A 108 4.64 8.52 -15.49
C GLY A 108 4.43 9.70 -14.51
N ASP A 109 5.20 10.79 -14.63
CA ASP A 109 4.99 11.96 -13.80
C ASP A 109 3.64 12.63 -14.09
N THR A 110 2.98 13.06 -13.02
CA THR A 110 1.85 13.99 -13.06
C THR A 110 2.22 15.29 -12.32
N LEU A 111 1.52 16.38 -12.61
CA LEU A 111 1.73 17.63 -11.85
C LEU A 111 1.52 17.42 -10.34
N GLY A 112 0.58 16.56 -9.95
CA GLY A 112 0.35 16.20 -8.56
C GLY A 112 1.53 15.48 -7.92
N ILE A 113 2.09 14.45 -8.57
CA ILE A 113 3.28 13.72 -8.11
C ILE A 113 4.48 14.67 -7.98
N ILE A 114 4.71 15.52 -9.00
CA ILE A 114 5.83 16.48 -8.99
C ILE A 114 5.65 17.51 -7.86
N SER A 115 4.42 18.02 -7.67
CA SER A 115 4.14 18.96 -6.58
C SER A 115 4.45 18.37 -5.21
N GLN A 116 4.07 17.11 -4.97
CA GLN A 116 4.40 16.37 -3.75
C GLN A 116 5.90 16.14 -3.61
N LYS A 117 6.57 15.69 -4.68
CA LYS A 117 8.02 15.42 -4.72
C LYS A 117 8.85 16.64 -4.31
N PHE A 118 8.42 17.84 -4.70
CA PHE A 118 9.14 19.09 -4.41
C PHE A 118 8.52 19.89 -3.26
N GLY A 119 7.45 19.40 -2.64
CA GLY A 119 6.77 20.08 -1.54
C GLY A 119 6.21 21.45 -1.93
N VAL A 120 5.88 21.64 -3.21
CA VAL A 120 5.27 22.86 -3.73
C VAL A 120 3.78 22.63 -3.98
N SER A 121 2.98 23.69 -3.90
CA SER A 121 1.56 23.57 -4.22
C SER A 121 1.35 23.24 -5.70
N LEU A 122 0.37 22.38 -6.00
CA LEU A 122 -0.03 22.11 -7.39
C LEU A 122 -0.37 23.42 -8.11
N GLN A 123 -1.09 24.31 -7.44
CA GLN A 123 -1.45 25.62 -7.99
C GLN A 123 -0.22 26.50 -8.24
N ALA A 124 0.72 26.58 -7.28
CA ALA A 124 1.96 27.33 -7.46
C ALA A 124 2.82 26.75 -8.58
N LEU A 125 2.86 25.41 -8.66
CA LEU A 125 3.58 24.72 -9.75
C LEU A 125 2.94 25.02 -11.12
N MET A 126 1.62 24.97 -11.21
CA MET A 126 0.88 25.33 -12.44
C MET A 126 1.10 26.79 -12.82
N GLN A 127 0.98 27.71 -11.87
CA GLN A 127 1.19 29.14 -12.11
C GLN A 127 2.61 29.46 -12.59
N ALA A 128 3.63 28.86 -11.95
CA ALA A 128 5.03 29.05 -12.33
C ALA A 128 5.35 28.59 -13.74
N ASN A 129 4.51 27.73 -14.31
CA ASN A 129 4.68 27.12 -15.64
C ASN A 129 3.62 27.54 -16.66
N GLY A 130 2.67 28.39 -16.29
CA GLY A 130 1.56 28.80 -17.16
C GLY A 130 0.62 27.64 -17.53
N LEU A 131 0.49 26.66 -16.61
CA LEU A 131 -0.35 25.47 -16.74
C LEU A 131 -1.67 25.63 -16.00
N ASN A 132 -2.63 24.77 -16.32
CA ASN A 132 -3.92 24.65 -15.63
C ASN A 132 -4.27 23.16 -15.43
N GLU A 133 -5.40 22.86 -14.79
CA GLU A 133 -5.84 21.49 -14.46
C GLU A 133 -6.02 20.57 -15.70
N SER A 134 -6.29 21.15 -16.86
CA SER A 134 -6.44 20.42 -18.11
C SER A 134 -5.14 20.28 -18.91
N SER A 135 -4.02 20.83 -18.41
CA SER A 135 -2.74 20.81 -19.08
C SER A 135 -2.12 19.42 -19.05
N ILE A 136 -1.71 18.94 -20.21
CA ILE A 136 -0.96 17.68 -20.35
C ILE A 136 0.54 18.01 -20.28
N ILE A 137 1.26 17.35 -19.39
CA ILE A 137 2.72 17.43 -19.32
C ILE A 137 3.34 16.25 -20.08
N SER A 138 4.52 16.47 -20.69
CA SER A 138 5.20 15.45 -21.48
C SER A 138 6.55 15.11 -20.89
N ALA A 139 6.88 13.83 -20.82
CA ALA A 139 8.20 13.38 -20.41
C ALA A 139 9.30 14.05 -21.28
N GLY A 140 10.40 14.43 -20.64
CA GLY A 140 11.51 15.19 -21.24
C GLY A 140 11.31 16.71 -21.28
N SER A 141 10.13 17.24 -20.97
CA SER A 141 9.89 18.67 -20.85
C SER A 141 10.45 19.19 -19.52
N ILE A 142 10.84 20.47 -19.50
CA ILE A 142 11.35 21.13 -18.29
C ILE A 142 10.20 21.85 -17.59
N LEU A 143 10.05 21.56 -16.29
CA LEU A 143 9.10 22.21 -15.40
C LEU A 143 9.87 23.09 -14.41
N ASN A 144 9.46 24.35 -14.29
CA ASN A 144 10.00 25.26 -13.27
C ASN A 144 9.34 24.96 -11.93
N ILE A 145 10.13 24.60 -10.94
CA ILE A 145 9.68 24.37 -9.57
C ILE A 145 9.79 25.69 -8.81
N PRO A 146 8.68 26.32 -8.41
CA PRO A 146 8.75 27.59 -7.70
C PRO A 146 9.42 27.44 -6.34
N PRO A 147 10.06 28.49 -5.81
CA PRO A 147 10.59 28.47 -4.45
C PRO A 147 9.43 28.36 -3.46
N ILE A 148 9.63 27.58 -2.41
CA ILE A 148 8.70 27.57 -1.28
C ILE A 148 9.01 28.82 -0.46
N THR A 149 8.11 29.78 -0.46
CA THR A 149 8.11 30.82 0.57
C THR A 149 7.73 30.14 1.88
N ALA A 150 8.58 30.27 2.90
CA ALA A 150 8.29 29.81 4.25
C ALA A 150 7.08 30.61 4.75
N ASP A 151 5.90 30.12 4.45
CA ASP A 151 4.66 30.75 4.89
C ASP A 151 4.42 30.45 6.36
N SER A 152 3.76 31.40 7.01
CA SER A 152 3.18 31.37 8.35
C SER A 152 2.13 30.22 8.58
N ASN A 153 2.06 29.24 7.69
CA ASN A 153 1.10 28.14 7.65
C ASN A 153 1.66 26.84 8.23
N SER A 154 2.41 26.92 9.32
CA SER A 154 2.81 25.70 10.05
C SER A 154 1.57 24.98 10.58
N GLY A 155 1.51 23.68 10.33
CA GLY A 155 0.51 22.80 10.91
C GLY A 155 0.72 22.61 12.41
N SER A 156 -0.22 21.92 13.04
CA SER A 156 -0.17 21.59 14.46
C SER A 156 1.07 20.73 14.77
N ASN A 157 1.79 21.08 15.84
CA ASN A 157 2.86 20.28 16.41
C ASN A 157 2.36 19.30 17.49
N HIS A 158 1.04 19.25 17.71
CA HIS A 158 0.44 18.30 18.64
C HIS A 158 0.54 16.88 18.09
N LYS A 159 1.11 15.96 18.87
CA LYS A 159 1.15 14.53 18.53
C LYS A 159 -0.17 13.88 18.88
N ILE A 160 -0.78 13.21 17.91
CA ILE A 160 -2.14 12.66 18.01
C ILE A 160 -2.10 11.22 18.51
N ILE A 161 -1.31 10.37 17.88
CA ILE A 161 -1.12 8.95 18.25
C ILE A 161 0.35 8.56 18.14
N PRO A 162 0.85 7.57 18.88
CA PRO A 162 2.17 7.00 18.64
C PRO A 162 2.20 6.16 17.35
N ASP A 163 3.37 5.89 16.80
CA ASP A 163 3.56 5.08 15.59
C ASP A 163 2.94 3.68 15.75
N SER A 164 3.04 3.09 16.93
CA SER A 164 2.46 1.78 17.28
C SER A 164 0.92 1.72 17.25
N GLU A 165 0.25 2.87 17.28
CA GLU A 165 -1.21 2.94 17.14
C GLU A 165 -1.67 3.21 15.70
N LEU A 166 -0.74 3.45 14.78
CA LEU A 166 -1.10 3.47 13.37
C LEU A 166 -1.08 2.07 12.78
N VAL A 167 -0.03 1.28 13.04
CA VAL A 167 0.17 -0.02 12.41
C VAL A 167 -0.57 -1.15 13.13
N TYR A 168 -0.99 -2.18 12.38
CA TYR A 168 -1.49 -3.43 12.92
C TYR A 168 -0.33 -4.25 13.49
N GLY A 169 0.18 -3.77 14.63
CA GLY A 169 1.38 -4.25 15.26
C GLY A 169 1.14 -4.73 16.71
N PRO A 170 2.21 -4.92 17.50
CA PRO A 170 2.12 -5.53 18.82
C PRO A 170 1.13 -4.84 19.78
N ALA A 171 0.93 -3.52 19.64
CA ALA A 171 -0.03 -2.78 20.46
C ALA A 171 -1.49 -3.23 20.25
N SER A 172 -1.82 -3.87 19.13
CA SER A 172 -3.18 -4.32 18.79
C SER A 172 -3.52 -5.75 19.24
N ILE A 173 -2.54 -6.57 19.64
CA ILE A 173 -2.72 -8.01 19.94
C ILE A 173 -3.82 -8.28 20.96
N GLN A 174 -3.93 -7.46 22.01
CA GLN A 174 -4.91 -7.65 23.08
C GLN A 174 -6.26 -6.99 22.81
N PHE A 175 -6.46 -6.39 21.65
CA PHE A 175 -7.70 -5.70 21.31
C PHE A 175 -8.72 -6.64 20.68
N ASP A 176 -9.70 -7.07 21.46
CA ASP A 176 -10.86 -7.80 20.97
C ASP A 176 -11.89 -6.82 20.38
N LEU A 177 -11.80 -6.62 19.07
CA LEU A 177 -12.63 -5.67 18.31
C LEU A 177 -14.12 -6.02 18.41
N ASP A 178 -14.49 -7.30 18.26
CA ASP A 178 -15.90 -7.71 18.26
C ASP A 178 -16.53 -7.51 19.66
N ALA A 179 -15.85 -7.96 20.72
CA ALA A 179 -16.32 -7.72 22.08
C ALA A 179 -16.40 -6.23 22.42
N TYR A 180 -15.44 -5.43 21.93
CA TYR A 180 -15.45 -3.98 22.14
C TYR A 180 -16.67 -3.33 21.48
N LEU A 181 -16.90 -3.57 20.20
CA LEU A 181 -18.05 -2.99 19.46
C LEU A 181 -19.39 -3.40 20.07
N LYS A 182 -19.55 -4.67 20.44
CA LYS A 182 -20.74 -5.16 21.16
C LYS A 182 -20.98 -4.43 22.49
N SER A 183 -19.89 -4.10 23.20
CA SER A 183 -19.99 -3.35 24.47
C SER A 183 -20.46 -1.90 24.27
N ARG A 184 -20.24 -1.31 23.10
CA ARG A 184 -20.64 0.07 22.75
C ARG A 184 -22.08 0.15 22.25
N ASN A 185 -22.60 -0.93 21.67
CA ASN A 185 -23.97 -1.05 21.18
C ASN A 185 -24.38 0.06 20.17
N GLY A 186 -23.42 0.57 19.40
CA GLY A 186 -23.67 1.50 18.32
C GLY A 186 -24.10 0.82 17.01
N TYR A 187 -24.25 1.58 15.95
CA TYR A 187 -24.65 1.08 14.63
C TYR A 187 -23.68 0.02 14.09
N LEU A 188 -22.38 0.25 14.24
CA LEU A 188 -21.31 -0.64 13.75
C LEU A 188 -21.38 -2.04 14.38
N SER A 189 -21.83 -2.16 15.63
CA SER A 189 -21.96 -3.46 16.33
C SER A 189 -23.02 -4.40 15.70
N ASN A 190 -23.99 -3.84 14.98
CA ASN A 190 -25.07 -4.56 14.33
C ASN A 190 -24.98 -4.51 12.80
N TYR A 191 -23.95 -3.87 12.26
CA TYR A 191 -23.75 -3.74 10.83
C TYR A 191 -23.38 -5.09 10.22
N VAL A 192 -24.05 -5.44 9.12
CA VAL A 192 -23.74 -6.62 8.30
C VAL A 192 -23.84 -6.21 6.84
N HIS A 193 -22.89 -6.61 6.04
CA HIS A 193 -22.87 -6.33 4.61
C HIS A 193 -22.34 -7.54 3.82
N ASP A 194 -22.93 -7.77 2.65
CA ASP A 194 -22.42 -8.75 1.70
C ASP A 194 -21.20 -8.15 0.97
N LEU A 195 -20.06 -8.77 1.15
CA LEU A 195 -18.81 -8.41 0.48
C LEU A 195 -18.33 -9.63 -0.29
N ASP A 196 -18.37 -9.56 -1.62
CA ASP A 196 -17.95 -10.65 -2.52
C ASP A 196 -18.69 -11.99 -2.30
N GLY A 197 -19.97 -11.94 -1.86
CA GLY A 197 -20.81 -13.10 -1.56
C GLY A 197 -20.66 -13.62 -0.13
N GLU A 198 -19.91 -12.95 0.72
CA GLU A 198 -19.77 -13.24 2.14
C GLU A 198 -20.48 -12.18 3.00
N ASN A 199 -21.39 -12.62 3.86
CA ASN A 199 -22.05 -11.73 4.83
C ASN A 199 -21.13 -11.46 6.01
N LEU A 200 -20.45 -10.30 6.00
CA LEU A 200 -19.51 -9.90 7.03
C LEU A 200 -20.10 -8.90 8.01
N THR A 201 -19.82 -9.07 9.30
CA THR A 201 -20.16 -8.09 10.34
C THR A 201 -19.24 -6.87 10.24
N GLY A 202 -19.65 -5.74 10.85
CA GLY A 202 -18.81 -4.54 10.91
C GLY A 202 -17.43 -4.82 11.52
N ALA A 203 -17.37 -5.66 12.56
CA ALA A 203 -16.10 -6.09 13.17
C ALA A 203 -15.21 -6.86 12.19
N GLN A 204 -15.79 -7.79 11.43
CA GLN A 204 -15.04 -8.58 10.44
C GLN A 204 -14.53 -7.71 9.30
N ILE A 205 -15.34 -6.76 8.80
CA ILE A 205 -14.92 -5.82 7.75
C ILE A 205 -13.75 -4.96 8.22
N ILE A 206 -13.85 -4.36 9.42
CA ILE A 206 -12.76 -3.54 9.97
C ILE A 206 -11.51 -4.38 10.22
N MET A 207 -11.65 -5.62 10.71
CA MET A 207 -10.49 -6.50 10.93
C MET A 207 -9.83 -6.88 9.59
N ARG A 208 -10.60 -7.20 8.55
CA ARG A 208 -10.08 -7.46 7.20
C ARG A 208 -9.23 -6.28 6.69
N VAL A 209 -9.77 -5.06 6.77
CA VAL A 209 -9.02 -3.86 6.37
C VAL A 209 -7.78 -3.65 7.25
N ALA A 210 -7.89 -3.83 8.57
CA ALA A 210 -6.76 -3.71 9.49
C ALA A 210 -5.62 -4.66 9.14
N GLN A 211 -5.93 -5.90 8.81
CA GLN A 211 -4.96 -6.94 8.44
C GLN A 211 -4.34 -6.68 7.07
N ASP A 212 -5.16 -6.36 6.07
CA ASP A 212 -4.73 -6.17 4.70
C ASP A 212 -3.84 -4.94 4.56
N TYR A 213 -4.27 -3.80 5.09
CA TYR A 213 -3.51 -2.55 5.05
C TYR A 213 -2.44 -2.45 6.15
N SER A 214 -2.42 -3.38 7.09
CA SER A 214 -1.60 -3.32 8.31
C SER A 214 -1.81 -2.04 9.13
N VAL A 215 -3.08 -1.64 9.32
CA VAL A 215 -3.50 -0.48 10.10
C VAL A 215 -4.22 -0.93 11.37
N ASN A 216 -3.93 -0.29 12.50
CA ASN A 216 -4.50 -0.67 13.81
C ASN A 216 -6.04 -0.55 13.81
N PRO A 217 -6.80 -1.60 14.16
CA PRO A 217 -8.26 -1.56 14.20
C PRO A 217 -8.82 -0.56 15.21
N ARG A 218 -8.12 -0.24 16.31
CA ARG A 218 -8.54 0.85 17.22
C ARG A 218 -8.57 2.19 16.51
N LEU A 219 -7.56 2.48 15.68
CA LEU A 219 -7.49 3.72 14.91
C LEU A 219 -8.66 3.84 13.94
N LEU A 220 -8.96 2.76 13.20
CA LEU A 220 -10.11 2.74 12.27
C LEU A 220 -11.44 2.95 12.99
N VAL A 221 -11.64 2.28 14.13
CA VAL A 221 -12.84 2.46 14.97
C VAL A 221 -12.95 3.89 15.51
N ALA A 222 -11.84 4.48 15.95
CA ALA A 222 -11.85 5.86 16.45
C ALA A 222 -12.19 6.88 15.35
N LEU A 223 -11.69 6.67 14.13
CA LEU A 223 -12.02 7.52 12.98
C LEU A 223 -13.50 7.39 12.58
N ILE A 224 -14.05 6.17 12.57
CA ILE A 224 -15.48 5.93 12.32
C ILE A 224 -16.34 6.61 13.38
N GLU A 225 -15.93 6.58 14.65
CA GLU A 225 -16.66 7.31 15.70
C GLU A 225 -16.58 8.81 15.47
N TYR A 226 -15.39 9.33 15.14
CA TYR A 226 -15.17 10.76 14.95
C TYR A 226 -16.00 11.32 13.81
N GLU A 227 -16.00 10.65 12.65
CA GLU A 227 -16.66 11.11 11.43
C GLU A 227 -18.19 10.90 11.45
N SER A 228 -18.67 9.81 12.04
CA SER A 228 -20.07 9.43 11.90
C SER A 228 -20.76 8.96 13.17
N GLY A 229 -20.03 8.74 14.26
CA GLY A 229 -20.59 8.27 15.52
C GLY A 229 -21.09 6.82 15.50
N TRP A 230 -20.68 5.99 14.54
CA TRP A 230 -21.21 4.63 14.38
C TRP A 230 -20.90 3.69 15.54
N VAL A 231 -19.87 4.00 16.34
CA VAL A 231 -19.44 3.13 17.45
C VAL A 231 -20.36 3.26 18.67
N THR A 232 -20.82 4.48 18.96
CA THR A 232 -21.65 4.74 20.15
C THR A 232 -23.09 5.14 19.83
N ASN A 233 -23.39 5.59 18.61
CA ASN A 233 -24.75 5.95 18.19
C ASN A 233 -25.41 4.81 17.40
N PRO A 234 -26.52 4.23 17.89
CA PRO A 234 -27.22 3.16 17.15
C PRO A 234 -28.02 3.63 15.92
N LEU A 235 -28.22 4.96 15.76
CA LEU A 235 -28.98 5.57 14.67
C LEU A 235 -28.22 6.78 14.09
N PRO A 236 -27.08 6.57 13.42
CA PRO A 236 -26.31 7.66 12.82
C PRO A 236 -27.04 8.24 11.61
N ASN A 237 -26.80 9.50 11.32
CA ASN A 237 -27.42 10.19 10.19
C ASN A 237 -26.83 9.77 8.83
N ASN A 238 -25.55 9.37 8.81
CA ASN A 238 -24.83 8.96 7.62
C ASN A 238 -24.49 7.47 7.72
N VAL A 239 -25.07 6.65 6.85
CA VAL A 239 -24.89 5.19 6.84
C VAL A 239 -24.12 4.68 5.62
N ASP A 240 -23.85 5.55 4.64
CA ASP A 240 -23.17 5.17 3.41
C ASP A 240 -21.68 5.57 3.42
N TYR A 241 -21.34 6.65 4.12
CA TYR A 241 -19.99 7.24 4.13
C TYR A 241 -19.46 7.43 5.56
N PRO A 242 -19.23 6.34 6.31
CA PRO A 242 -18.86 6.42 7.74
C PRO A 242 -17.53 7.10 8.04
N LEU A 243 -16.67 7.33 7.05
CA LEU A 243 -15.38 8.00 7.18
C LEU A 243 -15.28 9.29 6.36
N GLY A 244 -16.42 9.90 5.99
CA GLY A 244 -16.50 11.25 5.45
C GLY A 244 -16.12 11.39 3.98
N ASN A 245 -15.71 10.35 3.28
CA ASN A 245 -15.43 10.42 1.86
C ASN A 245 -16.71 10.20 1.03
N PHE A 246 -17.30 11.29 0.53
CA PHE A 246 -18.57 11.27 -0.21
C PHE A 246 -18.46 10.91 -1.69
N ASP A 247 -17.35 10.29 -2.12
CA ASP A 247 -17.27 9.71 -3.46
C ASP A 247 -18.23 8.51 -3.56
N ALA A 248 -19.13 8.53 -4.54
CA ALA A 248 -20.14 7.48 -4.75
C ALA A 248 -19.51 6.09 -4.98
N ASN A 249 -18.30 6.02 -5.53
CA ASN A 249 -17.59 4.77 -5.74
C ASN A 249 -16.99 4.20 -4.43
N ARG A 250 -17.06 4.97 -3.34
CA ARG A 250 -16.52 4.60 -2.04
C ARG A 250 -17.61 4.42 -0.97
N ALA A 251 -18.86 4.28 -1.40
CA ALA A 251 -19.97 4.03 -0.48
C ALA A 251 -19.81 2.66 0.21
N GLY A 252 -20.18 2.60 1.49
CA GLY A 252 -20.12 1.40 2.32
C GLY A 252 -18.84 1.26 3.16
N LEU A 253 -18.97 0.53 4.25
CA LEU A 253 -17.96 0.44 5.30
C LEU A 253 -16.59 -0.03 4.79
N TYR A 254 -16.56 -1.09 3.97
CA TYR A 254 -15.30 -1.65 3.47
C TYR A 254 -14.53 -0.62 2.63
N HIS A 255 -15.18 0.00 1.65
CA HIS A 255 -14.56 0.97 0.75
C HIS A 255 -14.07 2.22 1.49
N GLN A 256 -14.87 2.68 2.45
CA GLN A 256 -14.50 3.81 3.30
C GLN A 256 -13.28 3.48 4.18
N ALA A 257 -13.30 2.33 4.83
CA ALA A 257 -12.21 1.91 5.72
C ALA A 257 -10.91 1.61 4.95
N ALA A 258 -11.00 0.96 3.78
CA ALA A 258 -9.86 0.71 2.90
C ALA A 258 -9.23 2.03 2.41
N TRP A 259 -10.05 2.98 1.95
CA TRP A 259 -9.59 4.29 1.56
C TRP A 259 -8.90 5.05 2.73
N ALA A 260 -9.48 4.99 3.92
CA ALA A 260 -8.90 5.63 5.09
C ALA A 260 -7.56 4.99 5.47
N ALA A 261 -7.49 3.66 5.51
CA ALA A 261 -6.28 2.91 5.81
C ALA A 261 -5.15 3.22 4.81
N ASN A 262 -5.49 3.30 3.52
CA ASN A 262 -4.53 3.66 2.48
C ASN A 262 -3.96 5.07 2.67
N ASN A 263 -4.80 6.06 3.00
CA ASN A 263 -4.34 7.44 3.24
C ASN A 263 -3.56 7.59 4.56
N LEU A 264 -3.93 6.86 5.61
CA LEU A 264 -3.15 6.78 6.85
C LEU A 264 -1.74 6.25 6.58
N ASN A 265 -1.64 5.14 5.86
CA ASN A 265 -0.37 4.54 5.46
C ASN A 265 0.45 5.50 4.59
N ARG A 266 -0.16 6.16 3.61
CA ARG A 266 0.54 7.11 2.75
C ARG A 266 1.19 8.25 3.55
N GLY A 267 0.47 8.85 4.48
CA GLY A 267 1.03 9.88 5.35
C GLY A 267 2.16 9.34 6.23
N TYR A 268 1.97 8.16 6.80
CA TYR A 268 2.94 7.48 7.66
C TYR A 268 4.24 7.15 6.91
N TYR A 269 4.17 6.46 5.77
CA TYR A 269 5.36 5.99 5.06
C TYR A 269 6.07 7.10 4.30
N LEU A 270 5.36 8.08 3.74
CA LEU A 270 5.99 9.26 3.16
C LEU A 270 6.76 10.08 4.21
N TRP A 271 6.20 10.21 5.44
CA TRP A 271 6.92 10.83 6.55
C TRP A 271 8.19 10.05 6.89
N ARG A 272 8.08 8.74 7.07
CA ARG A 272 9.23 7.85 7.36
C ARG A 272 10.32 7.90 6.29
N ALA A 273 9.93 8.04 5.03
CA ALA A 273 10.84 8.17 3.90
C ALA A 273 11.43 9.58 3.73
N ASN A 274 11.14 10.55 4.62
CA ASN A 274 11.46 11.97 4.47
C ASN A 274 10.94 12.59 3.17
N ALA A 275 9.81 12.11 2.67
CA ALA A 275 9.19 12.54 1.41
C ALA A 275 7.94 13.40 1.61
N LEU A 276 7.53 13.68 2.86
CA LEU A 276 6.35 14.47 3.19
C LEU A 276 6.72 15.68 4.05
N SER A 277 6.56 16.87 3.52
CA SER A 277 6.75 18.13 4.25
C SER A 277 5.54 19.04 4.25
N THR A 278 4.62 18.83 3.29
CA THR A 278 3.47 19.72 3.06
C THR A 278 2.25 18.88 2.69
N LEU A 279 1.10 19.24 3.24
CA LEU A 279 -0.20 18.66 2.91
C LEU A 279 -0.97 19.61 2.00
N SER A 280 -1.69 19.06 1.04
CA SER A 280 -2.74 19.76 0.28
C SER A 280 -4.09 19.39 0.87
N LEU A 281 -4.85 20.39 1.31
CA LEU A 281 -6.19 20.24 1.85
C LEU A 281 -7.26 20.26 0.76
N SER A 282 -8.51 19.91 1.11
CA SER A 282 -9.60 19.81 0.16
C SER A 282 -9.97 21.15 -0.51
N ASP A 283 -9.70 22.27 0.15
CA ASP A 283 -9.88 23.65 -0.37
C ASP A 283 -8.67 24.17 -1.16
N ASN A 284 -7.69 23.30 -1.48
CA ASN A 284 -6.41 23.63 -2.10
C ASN A 284 -5.50 24.53 -1.24
N THR A 285 -5.78 24.68 0.05
CA THR A 285 -4.85 25.28 1.01
C THR A 285 -3.69 24.32 1.30
N TYR A 286 -2.51 24.86 1.58
CA TYR A 286 -1.31 24.07 1.89
C TYR A 286 -0.87 24.29 3.33
N VAL A 287 -0.49 23.19 3.99
CA VAL A 287 -0.01 23.20 5.37
C VAL A 287 1.33 22.50 5.45
N SER A 288 2.35 23.20 5.97
CA SER A 288 3.64 22.58 6.28
C SER A 288 3.52 21.77 7.56
N LEU A 289 3.93 20.51 7.52
CA LEU A 289 3.95 19.66 8.71
C LEU A 289 4.96 20.17 9.74
N ALA A 290 4.60 20.11 11.01
CA ALA A 290 5.53 20.47 12.08
C ALA A 290 6.63 19.38 12.20
N PRO A 291 7.92 19.74 12.23
CA PRO A 291 8.99 18.74 12.23
C PRO A 291 9.09 17.91 13.53
N THR A 292 8.34 18.25 14.56
CA THR A 292 8.36 17.61 15.89
C THR A 292 7.23 16.61 16.12
N ILE A 293 6.45 16.29 15.07
CA ILE A 293 5.46 15.21 15.11
C ILE A 293 6.11 13.87 14.74
N ASN A 294 5.43 12.78 15.09
CA ASN A 294 5.83 11.43 14.72
C ASN A 294 5.07 10.94 13.47
N ALA A 295 5.48 9.82 12.90
CA ALA A 295 4.89 9.25 11.69
C ALA A 295 3.40 8.91 11.84
N GLY A 296 2.99 8.36 13.00
CA GLY A 296 1.58 8.08 13.28
C GLY A 296 0.71 9.34 13.23
N THR A 297 1.19 10.43 13.79
CA THR A 297 0.52 11.74 13.70
C THR A 297 0.49 12.27 12.27
N ALA A 298 1.60 12.12 11.50
CA ALA A 298 1.63 12.53 10.10
C ALA A 298 0.61 11.74 9.25
N GLY A 299 0.42 10.45 9.52
CA GLY A 299 -0.60 9.62 8.89
C GLY A 299 -2.01 10.16 9.14
N VAL A 300 -2.34 10.48 10.39
CA VAL A 300 -3.66 11.06 10.77
C VAL A 300 -3.86 12.44 10.14
N GLN A 301 -2.84 13.31 10.18
CA GLN A 301 -2.91 14.63 9.53
C GLN A 301 -3.09 14.52 8.01
N TYR A 302 -2.45 13.52 7.38
CA TYR A 302 -2.62 13.24 5.95
C TYR A 302 -4.05 12.77 5.63
N PHE A 303 -4.62 11.87 6.44
CA PHE A 303 -6.00 11.40 6.26
C PHE A 303 -6.98 12.59 6.27
N PHE A 304 -6.96 13.42 7.29
CA PHE A 304 -7.83 14.59 7.39
C PHE A 304 -7.57 15.61 6.27
N SER A 305 -6.35 15.70 5.74
CA SER A 305 -6.08 16.60 4.60
C SER A 305 -6.85 16.25 3.32
N LYS A 306 -7.38 15.03 3.22
CA LYS A 306 -8.18 14.57 2.06
C LYS A 306 -9.66 14.88 2.20
N LEU A 307 -10.11 15.20 3.40
CA LEU A 307 -11.50 15.50 3.70
C LEU A 307 -11.74 17.01 3.88
N ASP A 308 -10.83 17.71 4.54
CA ASP A 308 -11.10 18.96 5.21
C ASP A 308 -10.54 20.18 4.50
N ASP A 309 -11.25 21.30 4.66
CA ASP A 309 -10.69 22.64 4.47
C ASP A 309 -9.74 23.00 5.64
N ARG A 310 -9.06 24.14 5.52
CA ARG A 310 -8.08 24.55 6.52
C ARG A 310 -8.65 24.70 7.94
N ALA A 311 -9.84 25.25 8.09
CA ALA A 311 -10.42 25.53 9.40
C ALA A 311 -10.87 24.25 10.11
N THR A 312 -11.46 23.34 9.36
CA THR A 312 -11.86 21.99 9.84
C THR A 312 -10.63 21.19 10.20
N TRP A 313 -9.65 21.11 9.30
CA TRP A 313 -8.40 20.39 9.53
C TRP A 313 -7.66 20.88 10.80
N ASP A 314 -7.54 22.20 11.02
CA ASP A 314 -6.91 22.75 12.22
C ASP A 314 -7.63 22.30 13.51
N THR A 315 -8.95 22.11 13.44
CA THR A 315 -9.75 21.58 14.55
C THR A 315 -9.49 20.10 14.77
N ASP A 316 -9.54 19.30 13.70
CA ASP A 316 -9.49 17.85 13.76
C ASP A 316 -8.12 17.32 14.22
N VAL A 317 -7.03 18.02 13.86
CA VAL A 317 -5.68 17.69 14.30
C VAL A 317 -5.27 18.33 15.64
N SER A 318 -6.20 19.04 16.30
CA SER A 318 -5.97 19.65 17.60
C SER A 318 -6.20 18.66 18.76
N THR A 319 -5.90 19.12 19.98
CA THR A 319 -6.21 18.37 21.22
C THR A 319 -7.71 18.16 21.45
N LEU A 320 -8.56 18.96 20.86
CA LEU A 320 -10.02 18.90 20.99
C LEU A 320 -10.71 18.18 19.82
N GLY A 321 -9.96 17.82 18.79
CA GLY A 321 -10.42 17.07 17.64
C GLY A 321 -10.32 15.55 17.84
N PHE A 322 -9.78 14.86 16.84
CA PHE A 322 -9.69 13.39 16.82
C PHE A 322 -8.97 12.82 18.05
N PHE A 323 -7.92 13.48 18.55
CA PHE A 323 -7.22 13.06 19.78
C PHE A 323 -8.19 12.90 20.97
N GLN A 324 -9.15 13.80 21.13
CA GLN A 324 -10.14 13.71 22.20
C GLN A 324 -11.06 12.50 22.01
N THR A 325 -11.57 12.27 20.79
CA THR A 325 -12.42 11.11 20.49
C THR A 325 -11.67 9.80 20.74
N TYR A 326 -10.44 9.67 20.25
CA TYR A 326 -9.61 8.51 20.53
C TYR A 326 -9.47 8.28 22.04
N SER A 327 -9.14 9.35 22.80
CA SER A 327 -8.95 9.28 24.24
C SER A 327 -10.21 8.92 25.01
N LEU A 328 -11.38 9.34 24.57
CA LEU A 328 -12.68 8.96 25.16
C LEU A 328 -12.99 7.48 24.93
N LEU A 329 -12.61 6.92 23.79
CA LEU A 329 -12.87 5.51 23.49
C LEU A 329 -11.87 4.57 24.15
N PHE A 330 -10.58 4.89 24.13
CA PHE A 330 -9.48 3.98 24.43
C PHE A 330 -8.51 4.47 25.53
N GLY A 331 -8.67 5.69 26.04
CA GLY A 331 -7.71 6.32 26.94
C GLY A 331 -6.58 7.03 26.20
N PHE A 332 -5.55 7.42 26.95
CA PHE A 332 -4.43 8.19 26.38
C PHE A 332 -3.67 7.37 25.32
N PRO A 333 -3.61 7.82 24.05
CA PRO A 333 -3.08 7.00 22.97
C PRO A 333 -1.62 6.60 23.16
N PHE A 334 -0.82 7.42 23.85
CA PHE A 334 0.61 7.15 24.08
C PHE A 334 0.87 6.11 25.19
N ASP A 335 -0.15 5.65 25.90
CA ASP A 335 -0.05 4.48 26.79
C ASP A 335 0.18 3.19 25.97
N TYR A 336 -0.18 3.19 24.68
CA TYR A 336 0.07 2.08 23.74
C TYR A 336 1.40 2.22 22.98
N SER A 337 2.23 3.19 23.36
CA SER A 337 3.49 3.44 22.67
C SER A 337 4.48 2.29 22.85
N ILE A 338 4.97 1.79 21.72
CA ILE A 338 6.09 0.85 21.67
C ILE A 338 7.28 1.60 21.10
N ALA A 339 8.32 1.73 21.88
CA ALA A 339 9.55 2.37 21.43
C ALA A 339 10.23 1.50 20.37
N SER A 340 10.44 2.07 19.18
CA SER A 340 11.16 1.38 18.10
C SER A 340 10.45 0.11 17.57
N LEU A 341 9.34 0.29 16.86
CA LEU A 341 8.69 -0.82 16.14
C LEU A 341 9.68 -1.59 15.26
N VAL A 342 10.56 -0.87 14.57
CA VAL A 342 11.67 -1.42 13.78
C VAL A 342 12.99 -1.08 14.48
N PRO A 343 13.67 -2.04 15.12
CA PRO A 343 14.97 -1.80 15.75
C PRO A 343 16.02 -1.34 14.73
N SER A 344 16.90 -0.45 15.13
CA SER A 344 17.96 0.11 14.25
C SER A 344 18.97 -0.93 13.75
N ASN A 345 19.08 -2.07 14.43
CA ASN A 345 19.92 -3.20 14.08
C ASN A 345 19.16 -4.36 13.46
N LEU A 346 17.92 -4.14 13.01
CA LEU A 346 17.11 -5.16 12.37
C LEU A 346 17.79 -5.68 11.11
N THR A 347 17.81 -6.99 10.95
CA THR A 347 18.30 -7.67 9.75
C THR A 347 17.25 -8.66 9.28
N GLN A 348 17.15 -8.84 7.96
CA GLN A 348 16.30 -9.87 7.40
C GLN A 348 16.85 -11.25 7.72
N PRO A 349 16.00 -12.21 8.17
CA PRO A 349 16.43 -13.61 8.30
C PRO A 349 16.75 -14.20 6.93
N PRO A 350 17.53 -15.31 6.86
CA PRO A 350 17.77 -16.01 5.61
C PRO A 350 16.46 -16.42 4.92
N MET A 351 16.30 -16.04 3.66
CA MET A 351 15.15 -16.36 2.83
C MET A 351 15.63 -16.89 1.48
N GLN A 352 14.88 -17.84 0.91
CA GLN A 352 15.09 -18.32 -0.45
C GLN A 352 14.10 -17.65 -1.43
N LEU A 353 14.33 -17.84 -2.73
CA LEU A 353 13.35 -17.51 -3.77
C LEU A 353 12.05 -18.32 -3.57
N PRO A 354 10.88 -17.74 -3.85
CA PRO A 354 9.56 -18.31 -3.54
C PRO A 354 9.09 -19.39 -4.54
N PHE A 355 10.00 -20.10 -5.19
CA PHE A 355 9.68 -21.14 -6.17
C PHE A 355 10.64 -22.33 -6.09
N ALA A 356 10.21 -23.47 -6.65
CA ALA A 356 10.91 -24.72 -6.58
C ALA A 356 12.24 -24.70 -7.36
N ASP A 357 13.20 -25.52 -6.92
CA ASP A 357 14.49 -25.69 -7.59
C ASP A 357 14.33 -26.09 -9.06
N GLY A 358 15.11 -25.47 -9.93
CA GLY A 358 15.13 -25.74 -11.36
C GLY A 358 13.93 -25.18 -12.15
N VAL A 359 12.99 -24.52 -11.50
CA VAL A 359 11.88 -23.83 -12.19
C VAL A 359 12.28 -22.38 -12.44
N THR A 360 12.16 -21.94 -13.70
CA THR A 360 12.48 -20.56 -14.08
C THR A 360 11.23 -19.71 -14.04
N TRP A 361 11.29 -18.62 -13.28
CA TRP A 361 10.27 -17.56 -13.19
C TRP A 361 10.80 -16.28 -13.83
N SER A 362 9.96 -15.24 -13.87
CA SER A 362 10.36 -13.92 -14.34
C SER A 362 10.16 -12.89 -13.23
N PHE A 363 11.17 -12.07 -12.98
CA PHE A 363 11.08 -10.91 -12.10
C PHE A 363 10.35 -9.79 -12.82
N THR A 364 9.09 -9.55 -12.45
CA THR A 364 8.18 -8.69 -13.22
C THR A 364 7.86 -7.36 -12.54
N GLY A 365 8.08 -7.24 -11.25
CA GLY A 365 7.91 -5.98 -10.53
C GLY A 365 9.03 -5.75 -9.52
N GLY A 366 9.73 -4.61 -9.65
CA GLY A 366 10.66 -4.09 -8.66
C GLY A 366 9.94 -3.54 -7.42
N PRO A 367 10.62 -2.80 -6.52
CA PRO A 367 10.00 -2.27 -5.31
C PRO A 367 8.72 -1.47 -5.59
N HIS A 368 7.62 -1.88 -4.96
CA HIS A 368 6.31 -1.23 -5.04
C HIS A 368 5.50 -1.45 -3.76
N GLY A 369 4.28 -0.89 -3.67
CA GLY A 369 3.45 -0.96 -2.48
C GLY A 369 3.28 -2.38 -1.95
N GLY A 370 3.48 -2.60 -0.64
CA GLY A 370 3.25 -3.89 0.02
C GLY A 370 1.76 -4.27 0.04
N TRP A 371 0.89 -3.27 0.10
CA TRP A 371 -0.56 -3.36 -0.07
C TRP A 371 -1.09 -2.00 -0.49
N ASP A 372 -1.70 -1.90 -1.67
CA ASP A 372 -2.15 -0.65 -2.26
C ASP A 372 -1.02 0.40 -2.36
N ASP A 373 -1.32 1.59 -2.85
CA ASP A 373 -0.34 2.64 -3.17
C ASP A 373 0.08 3.52 -1.98
N GLY A 374 -0.58 3.37 -0.82
CA GLY A 374 -0.26 4.11 0.41
C GLY A 374 0.81 3.45 1.28
N SER A 375 1.06 2.17 1.13
CA SER A 375 2.05 1.45 1.93
C SER A 375 3.48 1.75 1.49
N ALA A 376 4.48 1.35 2.31
CA ALA A 376 5.86 1.36 1.84
C ALA A 376 6.03 0.45 0.62
N TRP A 377 7.03 0.73 -0.22
CA TRP A 377 7.40 -0.12 -1.35
C TRP A 377 8.07 -1.40 -0.85
N ALA A 378 7.25 -2.26 -0.23
CA ALA A 378 7.69 -3.44 0.50
C ALA A 378 7.63 -4.72 -0.33
N ALA A 379 7.08 -4.65 -1.53
CA ALA A 379 6.83 -5.80 -2.39
C ALA A 379 7.74 -5.86 -3.61
N ILE A 380 7.86 -7.09 -4.15
CA ILE A 380 8.43 -7.42 -5.46
C ILE A 380 7.59 -8.51 -6.10
N ASP A 381 7.52 -8.54 -7.44
CA ASP A 381 6.69 -9.48 -8.18
C ASP A 381 7.46 -10.51 -9.00
N PHE A 382 6.89 -11.71 -9.06
CA PHE A 382 7.40 -12.80 -9.88
C PHE A 382 6.27 -13.45 -10.68
N ALA A 383 6.41 -13.52 -12.01
CA ALA A 383 5.50 -14.27 -12.85
C ALA A 383 5.96 -15.74 -13.01
N PRO A 384 5.05 -16.73 -12.89
CA PRO A 384 5.36 -18.13 -13.07
C PRO A 384 5.66 -18.45 -14.54
N PRO A 385 6.30 -19.62 -14.83
CA PRO A 385 6.44 -20.10 -16.20
C PRO A 385 5.06 -20.41 -16.80
N GLY A 386 4.87 -20.09 -18.07
CA GLY A 386 3.63 -20.36 -18.80
C GLY A 386 3.40 -19.42 -19.98
N PRO A 387 2.29 -19.57 -20.71
CA PRO A 387 1.91 -18.60 -21.73
C PRO A 387 1.53 -17.29 -21.03
N GLY A 388 2.36 -16.27 -21.17
CA GLY A 388 2.13 -14.98 -20.52
C GLY A 388 0.77 -14.35 -20.86
N GLY A 389 0.26 -13.56 -19.91
CA GLY A 389 -0.93 -12.72 -20.04
C GLY A 389 -2.24 -13.34 -19.52
N GLY A 390 -3.06 -12.48 -18.89
CA GLY A 390 -4.36 -12.81 -18.35
C GLY A 390 -4.33 -13.53 -16.98
N CYS A 391 -5.52 -13.68 -16.41
CA CYS A 391 -5.73 -14.29 -15.10
C CYS A 391 -6.05 -15.77 -15.24
N VAL A 392 -5.10 -16.62 -14.90
CA VAL A 392 -5.24 -18.08 -14.84
C VAL A 392 -4.65 -18.60 -13.54
N ILE A 393 -5.12 -19.73 -13.04
CA ILE A 393 -4.41 -20.43 -11.97
C ILE A 393 -3.24 -21.16 -12.62
N SER A 394 -2.01 -20.88 -12.16
CA SER A 394 -0.81 -21.52 -12.69
C SER A 394 -0.61 -22.91 -12.09
N ASP A 395 -0.08 -23.85 -12.87
CA ASP A 395 0.37 -25.15 -12.35
C ASP A 395 1.68 -25.07 -11.53
N ALA A 396 2.38 -23.94 -11.60
CA ALA A 396 3.60 -23.70 -10.82
C ALA A 396 3.26 -23.51 -9.34
N TRP A 397 4.18 -23.92 -8.46
CA TRP A 397 4.04 -23.77 -7.02
C TRP A 397 4.80 -22.55 -6.51
N VAL A 398 4.11 -21.73 -5.72
CA VAL A 398 4.74 -20.85 -4.75
C VAL A 398 5.19 -21.71 -3.57
N VAL A 399 6.42 -21.48 -3.10
CA VAL A 399 6.96 -22.20 -1.95
C VAL A 399 7.39 -21.23 -0.84
N ALA A 400 7.41 -21.73 0.40
CA ALA A 400 7.81 -20.96 1.56
C ALA A 400 9.26 -20.45 1.45
N VAL A 401 9.45 -19.14 1.63
CA VAL A 401 10.79 -18.51 1.56
C VAL A 401 11.66 -18.83 2.78
N ALA A 402 11.05 -19.21 3.90
CA ALA A 402 11.70 -19.54 5.17
C ALA A 402 10.84 -20.55 5.95
N ASN A 403 11.35 -21.02 7.11
CA ASN A 403 10.53 -21.78 8.05
C ASN A 403 9.58 -20.83 8.80
N GLY A 404 8.35 -21.28 9.09
CA GLY A 404 7.42 -20.48 9.86
C GLY A 404 5.99 -21.02 9.91
N TRP A 405 5.14 -20.36 10.67
CA TRP A 405 3.71 -20.68 10.76
C TRP A 405 2.90 -19.89 9.72
N ILE A 406 1.97 -20.55 9.06
CA ILE A 406 0.93 -19.85 8.31
C ILE A 406 -0.11 -19.37 9.32
N VAL A 407 -0.18 -18.06 9.52
CA VAL A 407 -1.09 -17.44 10.51
C VAL A 407 -2.39 -16.97 9.88
N ARG A 408 -2.40 -16.70 8.56
CA ARG A 408 -3.59 -16.34 7.79
C ARG A 408 -3.46 -16.86 6.36
N ALA A 409 -4.56 -17.35 5.78
CA ALA A 409 -4.61 -17.81 4.39
C ALA A 409 -6.04 -17.65 3.85
N GLU A 410 -6.34 -16.47 3.32
CA GLU A 410 -7.68 -16.10 2.83
C GLU A 410 -7.58 -15.00 1.76
N ASN A 411 -8.62 -14.83 0.95
CA ASN A 411 -8.74 -13.73 -0.02
C ASN A 411 -7.48 -13.53 -0.90
N GLY A 412 -6.87 -14.62 -1.38
CA GLY A 412 -5.66 -14.58 -2.20
C GLY A 412 -4.38 -14.26 -1.44
N ALA A 413 -4.45 -13.97 -0.14
CA ALA A 413 -3.31 -13.66 0.71
C ALA A 413 -2.94 -14.83 1.63
N VAL A 414 -1.64 -15.11 1.75
CA VAL A 414 -1.09 -16.04 2.74
C VAL A 414 -0.04 -15.29 3.56
N ILE A 415 -0.19 -15.28 4.87
CA ILE A 415 0.76 -14.66 5.81
C ILE A 415 1.53 -15.75 6.54
N GLN A 416 2.85 -15.69 6.40
CA GLN A 416 3.79 -16.57 7.10
C GLN A 416 4.51 -15.79 8.20
N ASP A 417 4.36 -16.23 9.44
CA ASP A 417 5.07 -15.76 10.62
C ASP A 417 6.41 -16.50 10.75
N LEU A 418 7.52 -15.75 10.81
CA LEU A 418 8.87 -16.32 10.83
C LEU A 418 9.48 -16.38 12.23
N ASP A 419 8.98 -15.63 13.22
CA ASP A 419 9.48 -15.72 14.60
C ASP A 419 8.74 -16.77 15.43
N ASN A 420 7.73 -17.40 14.84
CA ASN A 420 7.01 -18.56 15.36
C ASN A 420 6.15 -18.30 16.58
N ASP A 421 5.74 -17.08 16.87
CA ASP A 421 4.84 -16.78 17.99
C ASP A 421 3.36 -16.89 17.62
N GLY A 422 3.04 -16.95 16.33
CA GLY A 422 1.71 -17.18 15.78
C GLY A 422 0.88 -15.90 15.63
N TYR A 423 1.52 -14.75 15.59
CA TYR A 423 0.88 -13.46 15.40
C TYR A 423 1.48 -12.73 14.20
N GLU A 424 0.63 -12.22 13.28
CA GLU A 424 1.10 -11.36 12.19
C GLU A 424 1.44 -9.92 12.63
N GLN A 425 1.17 -9.59 13.90
CA GLN A 425 1.44 -8.30 14.50
C GLN A 425 2.85 -8.16 15.06
N THR A 426 3.60 -9.25 15.16
CA THR A 426 4.92 -9.31 15.78
C THR A 426 5.96 -9.89 14.85
N GLY A 427 7.22 -9.51 15.06
CA GLY A 427 8.36 -10.06 14.34
C GLY A 427 8.28 -9.94 12.82
N TRP A 428 9.05 -10.78 12.14
CA TRP A 428 9.05 -10.87 10.69
C TRP A 428 7.88 -11.67 10.16
N ASN A 429 7.09 -11.07 9.28
CA ASN A 429 6.03 -11.72 8.53
C ASN A 429 6.22 -11.53 7.03
N VAL A 430 5.88 -12.55 6.26
CA VAL A 430 5.91 -12.53 4.79
C VAL A 430 4.49 -12.68 4.26
N LEU A 431 4.09 -11.79 3.38
CA LEU A 431 2.87 -11.87 2.58
C LEU A 431 3.19 -12.50 1.23
N TYR A 432 2.48 -13.56 0.90
CA TYR A 432 2.36 -14.11 -0.45
C TYR A 432 0.96 -13.74 -0.96
N MET A 433 0.89 -12.88 -1.97
CA MET A 433 -0.38 -12.41 -2.53
C MET A 433 -0.63 -13.00 -3.89
N HIS A 434 -1.89 -13.04 -4.30
CA HIS A 434 -2.42 -13.67 -5.51
C HIS A 434 -2.27 -15.19 -5.52
N VAL A 435 -2.31 -15.82 -4.34
CA VAL A 435 -2.31 -17.27 -4.19
C VAL A 435 -3.74 -17.79 -4.35
N ALA A 436 -3.97 -18.68 -5.32
CA ALA A 436 -5.27 -19.27 -5.58
C ALA A 436 -5.85 -19.97 -4.33
N SER A 437 -7.17 -20.00 -4.20
CA SER A 437 -7.87 -20.79 -3.18
C SER A 437 -7.67 -22.30 -3.36
N GLN A 438 -7.47 -22.72 -4.63
CA GLN A 438 -7.16 -24.10 -4.96
C GLN A 438 -5.78 -24.50 -4.40
N ASP A 439 -5.73 -25.58 -3.63
CA ASP A 439 -4.51 -26.17 -3.04
C ASP A 439 -3.67 -25.20 -2.19
N ARG A 440 -4.28 -24.11 -1.73
CA ARG A 440 -3.64 -23.14 -0.82
C ARG A 440 -3.45 -23.77 0.56
N VAL A 441 -2.28 -23.52 1.15
CA VAL A 441 -1.95 -23.97 2.50
C VAL A 441 -2.95 -23.41 3.52
N GLU A 442 -3.32 -24.24 4.50
CA GLU A 442 -4.27 -23.89 5.54
C GLU A 442 -3.63 -23.06 6.67
N PRO A 443 -4.37 -22.14 7.30
CA PRO A 443 -3.91 -21.47 8.52
C PRO A 443 -3.55 -22.45 9.63
N ASN A 444 -2.64 -22.06 10.51
CA ASN A 444 -2.10 -22.89 11.57
C ASN A 444 -1.30 -24.11 11.08
N THR A 445 -0.81 -24.05 9.85
CA THR A 445 0.17 -25.01 9.30
C THR A 445 1.58 -24.46 9.51
N TYR A 446 2.49 -25.30 10.03
CA TYR A 446 3.92 -24.97 10.02
C TYR A 446 4.52 -25.45 8.70
N VAL A 447 5.19 -24.56 7.99
CA VAL A 447 5.86 -24.87 6.72
C VAL A 447 7.37 -24.73 6.87
N TYR A 448 8.09 -25.65 6.22
CA TYR A 448 9.53 -25.55 6.10
C TYR A 448 9.89 -24.83 4.80
N THR A 449 11.07 -24.25 4.80
CA THR A 449 11.64 -23.58 3.61
C THR A 449 11.55 -24.49 2.39
N GLY A 450 10.93 -24.01 1.32
CA GLY A 450 10.70 -24.77 0.08
C GLY A 450 9.45 -25.64 0.05
N GLU A 451 8.66 -25.72 1.12
CA GLU A 451 7.35 -26.40 1.09
C GLU A 451 6.29 -25.55 0.37
N ALA A 452 5.33 -26.24 -0.23
CA ALA A 452 4.28 -25.63 -1.05
C ALA A 452 3.37 -24.71 -0.23
N ILE A 453 3.13 -23.50 -0.75
CA ILE A 453 2.17 -22.51 -0.23
C ILE A 453 0.85 -22.55 -1.02
N GLY A 454 0.93 -22.69 -2.34
CA GLY A 454 -0.20 -22.69 -3.26
C GLY A 454 0.22 -22.31 -4.68
N HIS A 455 -0.76 -21.99 -5.49
CA HIS A 455 -0.57 -21.65 -6.91
C HIS A 455 -0.74 -20.16 -7.17
N PRO A 456 0.12 -19.51 -7.98
CA PRO A 456 -0.12 -18.12 -8.38
C PRO A 456 -1.39 -18.01 -9.22
N SER A 457 -2.09 -16.90 -9.03
CA SER A 457 -3.34 -16.57 -9.72
C SER A 457 -3.51 -15.04 -9.84
N CYS A 458 -4.75 -14.56 -9.92
CA CYS A 458 -5.11 -13.16 -9.70
C CYS A 458 -6.07 -13.00 -8.50
N GLU A 459 -6.19 -14.02 -7.63
CA GLU A 459 -7.06 -13.91 -6.48
C GLU A 459 -6.55 -12.87 -5.48
N GLY A 460 -7.46 -12.12 -4.92
CA GLY A 460 -7.19 -11.07 -3.95
C GLY A 460 -6.51 -9.83 -4.55
N GLY A 461 -6.78 -8.67 -3.96
CA GLY A 461 -6.23 -7.40 -4.43
C GLY A 461 -6.51 -7.13 -5.90
N VAL A 462 -5.65 -6.34 -6.54
CA VAL A 462 -5.74 -6.07 -7.98
C VAL A 462 -4.59 -6.69 -8.72
N SER A 463 -4.94 -7.40 -9.78
CA SER A 463 -3.99 -8.03 -10.69
C SER A 463 -4.54 -8.04 -12.11
N ASN A 464 -3.71 -7.73 -13.08
CA ASN A 464 -4.02 -7.82 -14.51
C ASN A 464 -3.50 -9.10 -15.18
N ALA A 465 -2.64 -9.86 -14.49
CA ALA A 465 -2.06 -11.11 -14.97
C ALA A 465 -1.58 -11.97 -13.79
N THR A 466 -1.52 -13.29 -14.00
CA THR A 466 -1.04 -14.25 -12.99
C THR A 466 0.39 -13.95 -12.58
N HIS A 467 0.58 -13.67 -11.30
CA HIS A 467 1.90 -13.49 -10.68
C HIS A 467 1.86 -13.80 -9.18
N LEU A 468 3.00 -13.80 -8.54
CA LEU A 468 3.17 -13.77 -7.10
C LEU A 468 3.66 -12.38 -6.72
N HIS A 469 2.91 -11.70 -5.88
CA HIS A 469 3.33 -10.49 -5.17
C HIS A 469 3.85 -10.91 -3.80
N LEU A 470 5.11 -10.59 -3.51
CA LEU A 470 5.81 -10.99 -2.29
C LEU A 470 6.21 -9.76 -1.48
N ALA A 471 5.61 -9.57 -0.31
CA ALA A 471 5.90 -8.45 0.57
C ALA A 471 6.28 -8.91 1.98
N ARG A 472 6.82 -8.01 2.82
CA ARG A 472 7.22 -8.35 4.19
C ARG A 472 6.94 -7.23 5.17
N LYS A 473 6.64 -7.64 6.41
CA LYS A 473 6.39 -6.75 7.55
C LYS A 473 7.32 -7.10 8.71
N TYR A 474 7.56 -6.12 9.58
CA TYR A 474 8.14 -6.34 10.90
C TYR A 474 7.36 -5.55 11.95
N ASN A 475 6.82 -6.22 12.97
CA ASN A 475 5.94 -5.63 13.98
C ASN A 475 4.78 -4.81 13.37
N GLY A 476 4.20 -5.29 12.26
CA GLY A 476 3.14 -4.62 11.51
C GLY A 476 3.60 -3.53 10.55
N GLU A 477 4.84 -3.05 10.61
CA GLU A 477 5.38 -2.10 9.62
C GLU A 477 5.77 -2.79 8.33
N TRP A 478 5.33 -2.25 7.20
CA TRP A 478 5.81 -2.65 5.88
C TRP A 478 7.28 -2.26 5.72
N ILE A 479 8.14 -3.24 5.48
CA ILE A 479 9.58 -3.04 5.32
C ILE A 479 9.90 -2.88 3.84
N PRO A 480 10.44 -1.72 3.39
CA PRO A 480 10.77 -1.49 1.99
C PRO A 480 11.59 -2.63 1.39
N ALA A 481 11.29 -2.99 0.14
CA ALA A 481 12.00 -4.04 -0.59
C ALA A 481 13.44 -3.64 -0.96
N ASP A 482 13.74 -2.36 -0.89
CA ASP A 482 15.07 -1.76 -1.09
C ASP A 482 15.54 -0.99 0.16
N GLY A 483 16.54 -0.12 0.04
CA GLY A 483 17.01 0.74 1.13
C GLY A 483 17.89 0.02 2.15
N ASN A 484 17.67 0.31 3.45
CA ASN A 484 18.56 -0.15 4.52
C ASN A 484 18.45 -1.65 4.84
N ILE A 485 17.31 -2.26 4.58
CA ILE A 485 17.04 -3.69 4.80
C ILE A 485 16.44 -4.24 3.49
N PRO A 486 17.24 -4.35 2.41
CA PRO A 486 16.70 -4.77 1.13
C PRO A 486 16.26 -6.25 1.17
N TYR A 487 15.33 -6.66 0.31
CA TYR A 487 15.09 -8.07 0.10
C TYR A 487 16.40 -8.77 -0.30
N ASN A 488 16.63 -9.91 0.33
CA ASN A 488 17.71 -10.82 -0.02
C ASN A 488 17.14 -12.25 -0.10
N LEU A 489 16.99 -12.75 -1.31
CA LEU A 489 16.42 -14.06 -1.61
C LEU A 489 17.49 -14.91 -2.29
N ASP A 490 18.03 -15.94 -1.62
CA ASP A 490 19.16 -16.76 -2.12
C ASP A 490 20.37 -15.92 -2.59
N GLY A 491 20.65 -14.80 -1.92
CA GLY A 491 21.71 -13.86 -2.28
C GLY A 491 21.36 -12.88 -3.39
N TRP A 492 20.16 -12.94 -3.98
CA TRP A 492 19.64 -11.89 -4.83
C TRP A 492 19.14 -10.72 -3.97
N VAL A 493 19.76 -9.57 -4.12
CA VAL A 493 19.45 -8.35 -3.35
C VAL A 493 18.66 -7.39 -4.22
N SER A 494 17.51 -6.96 -3.73
CA SER A 494 16.62 -6.01 -4.41
C SER A 494 17.12 -4.58 -4.27
N SER A 495 16.91 -3.79 -5.31
CA SER A 495 17.13 -2.34 -5.31
C SER A 495 16.18 -1.65 -6.28
N GLY A 496 15.64 -0.50 -5.88
CA GLY A 496 14.83 0.37 -6.73
C GLY A 496 15.67 1.41 -7.49
N ASN A 497 15.05 2.07 -8.46
CA ASN A 497 15.61 3.22 -9.17
C ASN A 497 14.86 4.53 -8.88
N GLY A 498 13.89 4.50 -7.94
CA GLY A 498 13.04 5.63 -7.58
C GLY A 498 11.73 5.72 -8.37
N THR A 499 11.46 4.73 -9.23
CA THR A 499 10.18 4.55 -9.91
C THR A 499 9.53 3.27 -9.38
N GLU A 500 8.24 3.32 -9.09
CA GLU A 500 7.47 2.19 -8.61
C GLU A 500 7.41 1.08 -9.67
N TYR A 501 7.53 -0.18 -9.26
CA TYR A 501 7.64 -1.39 -10.08
C TYR A 501 8.96 -1.53 -10.86
N ASP A 502 9.74 -0.47 -11.04
CA ASP A 502 11.07 -0.57 -11.62
C ASP A 502 12.10 -0.98 -10.58
N GLY A 503 13.11 -1.74 -11.00
CA GLY A 503 14.19 -2.11 -10.08
C GLY A 503 15.02 -3.28 -10.56
N PHE A 504 15.89 -3.72 -9.68
CA PHE A 504 16.88 -4.74 -10.00
C PHE A 504 16.98 -5.78 -8.89
N LEU A 505 17.29 -7.02 -9.27
CA LEU A 505 17.83 -8.03 -8.39
C LEU A 505 19.29 -8.28 -8.76
N THR A 506 20.20 -8.20 -7.78
CA THR A 506 21.64 -8.38 -8.01
C THR A 506 22.20 -9.50 -7.16
N ARG A 507 23.03 -10.38 -7.79
CA ARG A 507 23.78 -11.45 -7.09
C ARG A 507 25.19 -11.56 -7.67
N GLY A 508 26.20 -11.10 -6.94
CA GLY A 508 27.57 -10.98 -7.45
C GLY A 508 27.65 -10.02 -8.63
N THR A 509 27.97 -10.52 -9.82
CA THR A 509 28.00 -9.73 -11.06
C THR A 509 26.73 -9.86 -11.91
N ALA A 510 25.81 -10.74 -11.51
CA ALA A 510 24.53 -10.92 -12.22
C ALA A 510 23.55 -9.84 -11.79
N VAL A 511 22.86 -9.26 -12.76
CA VAL A 511 21.83 -8.23 -12.57
C VAL A 511 20.61 -8.62 -13.41
N LEU A 512 19.45 -8.62 -12.79
CA LEU A 512 18.14 -8.78 -13.44
C LEU A 512 17.37 -7.47 -13.31
N SER A 513 16.73 -7.04 -14.37
CA SER A 513 15.82 -5.88 -14.37
C SER A 513 14.39 -6.37 -14.18
N ALA A 514 13.60 -5.65 -13.42
CA ALA A 514 12.16 -5.85 -13.37
C ALA A 514 11.55 -5.38 -14.69
N GLU A 515 10.84 -6.28 -15.37
CA GLU A 515 10.23 -6.00 -16.69
C GLU A 515 8.94 -6.79 -16.84
N GLU A 516 7.92 -6.17 -17.42
CA GLU A 516 6.69 -6.88 -17.74
C GLU A 516 6.93 -8.03 -18.72
N GLY A 517 6.34 -9.20 -18.43
CA GLY A 517 6.45 -10.40 -19.25
C GLY A 517 7.75 -11.19 -19.06
N VAL A 518 8.00 -12.11 -19.98
CA VAL A 518 9.16 -13.01 -19.94
C VAL A 518 10.21 -12.57 -20.94
N LEU A 519 11.31 -12.01 -20.45
CA LEU A 519 12.43 -11.52 -21.28
C LEU A 519 13.69 -12.32 -20.97
N VAL A 520 14.03 -13.24 -21.89
CA VAL A 520 15.20 -14.14 -21.74
C VAL A 520 16.49 -13.33 -21.58
N GLY A 521 17.23 -13.61 -20.51
CA GLY A 521 18.50 -12.95 -20.20
C GLY A 521 18.35 -11.55 -19.57
N VAL A 522 17.13 -11.08 -19.34
CA VAL A 522 16.84 -9.77 -18.70
C VAL A 522 16.22 -9.96 -17.33
N ASN A 523 15.11 -10.70 -17.22
CA ASN A 523 14.34 -10.85 -15.99
C ASN A 523 14.09 -12.30 -15.56
N GLN A 524 14.61 -13.29 -16.30
CA GLN A 524 14.46 -14.70 -15.93
C GLN A 524 15.34 -15.05 -14.74
N ILE A 525 14.74 -15.73 -13.75
CA ILE A 525 15.39 -16.12 -12.51
C ILE A 525 15.02 -17.57 -12.15
N SER A 526 15.99 -18.31 -11.69
CA SER A 526 15.83 -19.67 -11.18
C SER A 526 16.64 -19.87 -9.91
N ARG A 527 16.21 -20.80 -9.11
CA ARG A 527 16.92 -21.28 -7.94
C ARG A 527 17.95 -22.34 -8.32
#